data_d61b91cc00ffcfd11060f7ffaf6ae9e9
#
_entry.id   d61b91cc00ffcfd11060f7ffaf6ae9e9
#
_cell.length_a   1.000
_cell.length_b   1.000
_cell.length_c   1.000
_cell.angle_alpha   90.00
_cell.angle_beta   90.00
_cell.angle_gamma   90.00
#
_symmetry.space_group_name_H-M   'P 1'
#
loop_
_entity.id
_entity.type
_entity.pdbx_description
1 polymer ?
#
loop_
_entity_poly.entity_id
_entity_poly.type
_entity_poly.pdbx_seq_one_letter_code
_entity_poly.pdbx_strand_id
1 'polypeptide(L)'
;MLIDKDYIQKNLLREQEPSSLSSMALDGSAPACLAHANEALDEYNDNANAAFGKIERLLAVRDRSVTETRSRLQRDHYTERAIAESLERALHCGYLDDVRFAEGFIRMRLRASKGINGIVRDLKGHQIDAYAIPGFPDAFLEEQGSQLDNAIRLLERKPPRAKNKKQAAYAKLIRNGFSSSVASSAVKTWIAEREDQ
;
A
#
# COMPACT_ATOMS: atom_id res chain seq x y z
N MET A 1 8.32 -5.06 -21.79
CA MET A 1 8.98 -6.02 -20.90
C MET A 1 7.86 -6.63 -20.05
N LEU A 2 7.53 -7.89 -20.32
CA LEU A 2 6.38 -8.58 -19.71
C LEU A 2 6.70 -8.84 -18.23
N ILE A 3 5.87 -8.33 -17.34
CA ILE A 3 5.93 -8.66 -15.92
C ILE A 3 5.58 -10.14 -15.79
N ASP A 4 6.47 -10.87 -15.13
CA ASP A 4 6.42 -12.33 -15.01
C ASP A 4 5.09 -12.75 -14.35
N LYS A 5 4.33 -13.60 -15.02
CA LYS A 5 3.07 -14.19 -14.52
C LYS A 5 3.27 -14.88 -13.17
N ASP A 6 4.49 -15.30 -12.86
CA ASP A 6 4.87 -15.96 -11.62
C ASP A 6 4.79 -15.04 -10.39
N TYR A 7 5.01 -13.72 -10.54
CA TYR A 7 4.87 -12.76 -9.43
C TYR A 7 3.41 -12.62 -8.97
N ILE A 8 2.48 -12.61 -9.94
CA ILE A 8 1.04 -12.50 -9.66
C ILE A 8 0.53 -13.79 -9.01
N GLN A 9 0.97 -14.96 -9.53
CA GLN A 9 0.56 -16.26 -9.04
C GLN A 9 1.09 -16.56 -7.64
N LYS A 10 2.30 -16.11 -7.32
CA LYS A 10 2.95 -16.33 -6.02
C LYS A 10 2.32 -15.56 -4.87
N ASN A 11 1.71 -14.41 -5.15
CA ASN A 11 1.01 -13.62 -4.14
C ASN A 11 -0.48 -14.01 -3.98
N LEU A 12 -1.10 -14.62 -4.99
CA LEU A 12 -2.45 -15.18 -4.91
C LEU A 12 -2.51 -16.52 -4.15
N LEU A 13 -1.40 -17.31 -4.16
CA LEU A 13 -1.36 -18.67 -3.58
C LEU A 13 -0.82 -18.73 -2.15
N ARG A 14 -0.42 -17.63 -1.56
CA ARG A 14 0.25 -17.64 -0.23
C ARG A 14 -0.70 -17.78 0.97
N GLU A 15 -2.00 -17.81 0.77
CA GLU A 15 -3.01 -17.93 1.84
C GLU A 15 -3.83 -19.23 1.80
N GLN A 16 -3.38 -20.28 1.09
CA GLN A 16 -4.06 -21.57 1.09
C GLN A 16 -3.14 -22.70 1.58
N GLU A 17 -2.83 -22.70 2.87
CA GLU A 17 -2.44 -23.91 3.57
C GLU A 17 -3.54 -24.27 4.59
N PRO A 18 -4.35 -25.31 4.32
CA PRO A 18 -5.24 -25.86 5.35
C PRO A 18 -4.41 -26.71 6.31
N SER A 19 -4.32 -26.29 7.57
CA SER A 19 -3.82 -27.13 8.65
C SER A 19 -4.60 -28.44 8.68
N SER A 20 -3.86 -29.53 8.58
CA SER A 20 -4.27 -30.93 8.70
C SER A 20 -5.31 -31.17 9.80
N LEU A 21 -6.52 -31.57 9.46
CA LEU A 21 -7.45 -32.21 10.37
C LEU A 21 -7.40 -33.72 10.14
N SER A 22 -6.85 -34.39 11.14
CA SER A 22 -6.82 -35.83 11.33
C SER A 22 -8.24 -36.40 11.40
N SER A 23 -8.41 -37.56 10.76
CA SER A 23 -9.60 -38.39 10.75
C SER A 23 -10.13 -38.70 12.15
N MET A 24 -11.41 -38.41 12.42
CA MET A 24 -12.18 -39.11 13.44
C MET A 24 -13.62 -39.35 12.98
N ALA A 25 -14.03 -40.57 13.24
CA ALA A 25 -15.17 -41.36 12.88
C ALA A 25 -16.57 -40.73 12.87
N LEU A 26 -17.37 -41.28 11.98
CA LEU A 26 -18.81 -41.32 11.82
C LEU A 26 -19.55 -41.52 13.17
N ASP A 27 -20.36 -40.56 13.56
CA ASP A 27 -21.58 -40.79 14.33
C ASP A 27 -22.67 -39.83 13.82
N GLY A 28 -23.82 -40.39 13.56
CA GLY A 28 -24.90 -39.79 12.77
C GLY A 28 -25.81 -38.85 13.57
N SER A 29 -25.28 -37.70 13.98
CA SER A 29 -26.09 -36.54 14.38
C SER A 29 -25.51 -35.29 13.73
N ALA A 30 -26.21 -34.73 12.78
CA ALA A 30 -25.82 -33.47 12.17
C ALA A 30 -25.77 -32.38 13.26
N PRO A 31 -24.63 -31.77 13.51
CA PRO A 31 -24.54 -30.72 14.54
C PRO A 31 -25.25 -29.45 14.03
N ALA A 32 -26.05 -28.86 14.91
CA ALA A 32 -26.78 -27.61 14.72
C ALA A 32 -25.93 -26.42 14.26
N CYS A 33 -24.59 -26.56 14.24
CA CYS A 33 -23.65 -25.57 13.74
C CYS A 33 -23.67 -25.38 12.22
N LEU A 34 -24.18 -26.34 11.43
CA LEU A 34 -24.28 -26.17 9.97
C LEU A 34 -25.44 -25.23 9.56
N ALA A 35 -26.49 -25.13 10.37
CA ALA A 35 -27.59 -24.20 10.11
C ALA A 35 -27.14 -22.73 10.28
N HIS A 36 -26.33 -22.43 11.31
CA HIS A 36 -25.81 -21.08 11.56
C HIS A 36 -24.71 -20.64 10.56
N ALA A 37 -23.95 -21.60 10.01
CA ALA A 37 -22.98 -21.31 8.96
C ALA A 37 -23.64 -20.90 7.63
N ASN A 38 -24.83 -21.41 7.36
CA ASN A 38 -25.58 -21.08 6.14
C ASN A 38 -26.29 -19.72 6.27
N GLU A 39 -26.77 -19.35 7.46
CA GLU A 39 -27.39 -18.03 7.70
C GLU A 39 -26.36 -16.88 7.60
N ALA A 40 -25.09 -17.13 7.99
CA ALA A 40 -24.02 -16.14 7.83
C ALA A 40 -23.56 -15.92 6.39
N LEU A 41 -23.81 -16.88 5.50
CA LEU A 41 -23.47 -16.79 4.06
C LEU A 41 -24.49 -15.94 3.27
N ASP A 42 -25.72 -15.81 3.73
CA ASP A 42 -26.76 -14.98 3.09
C ASP A 42 -26.48 -13.47 3.24
N GLU A 43 -25.62 -13.05 4.14
CA GLU A 43 -25.22 -11.65 4.34
C GLU A 43 -24.13 -11.18 3.35
N TYR A 44 -23.46 -12.12 2.63
CA TYR A 44 -22.39 -11.80 1.70
C TYR A 44 -22.86 -11.82 0.24
N ASN A 45 -22.47 -10.78 -0.50
CA ASN A 45 -22.78 -10.67 -1.92
C ASN A 45 -21.81 -11.51 -2.76
N ASP A 46 -22.28 -12.60 -3.35
CA ASP A 46 -21.50 -13.51 -4.21
C ASP A 46 -21.54 -13.12 -5.70
N ASN A 47 -21.97 -11.91 -6.04
CA ASN A 47 -22.06 -11.44 -7.41
C ASN A 47 -20.78 -10.75 -7.89
N ALA A 48 -19.95 -11.45 -8.66
CA ALA A 48 -18.69 -10.94 -9.21
C ALA A 48 -18.89 -9.73 -10.16
N ASN A 49 -20.01 -9.66 -10.88
CA ASN A 49 -20.31 -8.50 -11.74
C ASN A 49 -20.62 -7.25 -10.91
N ALA A 50 -21.33 -7.40 -9.79
CA ALA A 50 -21.58 -6.31 -8.85
C ALA A 50 -20.26 -5.82 -8.19
N ALA A 51 -19.38 -6.75 -7.81
CA ALA A 51 -18.05 -6.46 -7.30
C ALA A 51 -17.21 -5.71 -8.35
N PHE A 52 -17.22 -6.16 -9.60
CA PHE A 52 -16.51 -5.49 -10.70
C PHE A 52 -17.04 -4.08 -10.94
N GLY A 53 -18.34 -3.85 -11.00
CA GLY A 53 -18.94 -2.52 -11.10
C GLY A 53 -18.61 -1.62 -9.89
N LYS A 54 -18.33 -2.22 -8.71
CA LYS A 54 -17.81 -1.46 -7.57
C LYS A 54 -16.35 -1.04 -7.81
N ILE A 55 -15.51 -1.91 -8.37
CA ILE A 55 -14.13 -1.58 -8.75
C ILE A 55 -14.12 -0.40 -9.73
N GLU A 56 -14.92 -0.43 -10.78
CA GLU A 56 -15.02 0.66 -11.75
C GLU A 56 -15.35 2.01 -11.08
N ARG A 57 -16.32 2.03 -10.18
CA ARG A 57 -16.69 3.24 -9.42
C ARG A 57 -15.56 3.72 -8.50
N LEU A 58 -14.80 2.82 -7.91
CA LEU A 58 -13.66 3.18 -7.05
C LEU A 58 -12.52 3.78 -7.87
N LEU A 59 -12.25 3.23 -9.05
CA LEU A 59 -11.18 3.68 -9.95
C LEU A 59 -11.55 4.98 -10.68
N ALA A 60 -12.83 5.27 -10.89
CA ALA A 60 -13.28 6.56 -11.43
C ALA A 60 -12.88 7.76 -10.55
N VAL A 61 -12.62 7.54 -9.27
CA VAL A 61 -12.18 8.59 -8.34
C VAL A 61 -10.67 8.75 -8.33
N ARG A 62 -9.92 7.64 -8.27
CA ARG A 62 -8.46 7.60 -8.31
C ARG A 62 -7.94 6.17 -8.53
N ASP A 63 -6.70 6.06 -8.96
CA ASP A 63 -6.00 4.77 -8.99
C ASP A 63 -5.92 4.14 -7.60
N ARG A 64 -5.98 2.81 -7.55
CA ARG A 64 -5.91 1.99 -6.33
C ARG A 64 -5.06 0.76 -6.57
N SER A 65 -4.39 0.29 -5.51
CA SER A 65 -3.72 -1.01 -5.54
C SER A 65 -4.73 -2.15 -5.47
N VAL A 66 -4.31 -3.33 -5.92
CA VAL A 66 -5.08 -4.57 -5.80
C VAL A 66 -5.43 -4.84 -4.34
N THR A 67 -4.46 -4.69 -3.43
CA THR A 67 -4.64 -4.88 -1.98
C THR A 67 -5.68 -3.92 -1.38
N GLU A 68 -5.63 -2.63 -1.76
CA GLU A 68 -6.62 -1.64 -1.30
C GLU A 68 -8.02 -1.98 -1.82
N THR A 69 -8.11 -2.39 -3.08
CA THR A 69 -9.38 -2.74 -3.73
C THR A 69 -9.98 -4.00 -3.10
N ARG A 70 -9.18 -5.06 -2.88
CA ARG A 70 -9.60 -6.25 -2.14
C ARG A 70 -10.17 -5.91 -0.77
N SER A 71 -9.41 -5.15 0.03
CA SER A 71 -9.84 -4.75 1.37
C SER A 71 -11.12 -3.91 1.36
N ARG A 72 -11.37 -3.17 0.29
CA ARG A 72 -12.62 -2.43 0.14
C ARG A 72 -13.79 -3.33 -0.16
N LEU A 73 -13.63 -4.31 -1.06
CA LEU A 73 -14.68 -5.28 -1.40
C LEU A 73 -15.02 -6.17 -0.20
N GLN A 74 -14.03 -6.60 0.58
CA GLN A 74 -14.25 -7.34 1.82
C GLN A 74 -15.12 -6.55 2.82
N ARG A 75 -14.81 -5.27 3.02
CA ARG A 75 -15.62 -4.39 3.88
C ARG A 75 -17.03 -4.12 3.34
N ASP A 76 -17.23 -4.25 2.04
CA ASP A 76 -18.53 -4.11 1.38
C ASP A 76 -19.26 -5.48 1.31
N HIS A 77 -18.82 -6.48 2.10
CA HIS A 77 -19.42 -7.81 2.26
C HIS A 77 -19.54 -8.62 0.97
N TYR A 78 -18.56 -8.56 0.07
CA TYR A 78 -18.45 -9.49 -1.05
C TYR A 78 -17.76 -10.78 -0.61
N THR A 79 -18.18 -11.93 -1.18
CA THR A 79 -17.52 -13.22 -0.94
C THR A 79 -16.10 -13.22 -1.53
N GLU A 80 -15.20 -14.03 -0.97
CA GLU A 80 -13.84 -14.17 -1.51
C GLU A 80 -13.84 -14.65 -2.97
N ARG A 81 -14.81 -15.50 -3.37
CA ARG A 81 -14.99 -15.94 -4.75
C ARG A 81 -15.30 -14.75 -5.67
N ALA A 82 -16.29 -13.92 -5.32
CA ALA A 82 -16.67 -12.74 -6.12
C ALA A 82 -15.54 -11.71 -6.17
N ILE A 83 -14.79 -11.53 -5.07
CA ILE A 83 -13.62 -10.66 -5.01
C ILE A 83 -12.52 -11.16 -5.94
N ALA A 84 -12.14 -12.46 -5.86
CA ALA A 84 -11.08 -13.02 -6.67
C ALA A 84 -11.41 -12.89 -8.17
N GLU A 85 -12.60 -13.31 -8.60
CA GLU A 85 -13.05 -13.24 -10.00
C GLU A 85 -13.09 -11.79 -10.52
N SER A 86 -13.59 -10.85 -9.72
CA SER A 86 -13.67 -9.43 -10.12
C SER A 86 -12.29 -8.76 -10.21
N LEU A 87 -11.36 -9.09 -9.29
CA LEU A 87 -9.99 -8.58 -9.32
C LEU A 87 -9.20 -9.15 -10.51
N GLU A 88 -9.30 -10.45 -10.77
CA GLU A 88 -8.67 -11.08 -11.94
C GLU A 88 -9.12 -10.42 -13.24
N ARG A 89 -10.42 -10.21 -13.39
CA ARG A 89 -10.98 -9.50 -14.55
C ARG A 89 -10.46 -8.06 -14.64
N ALA A 90 -10.39 -7.34 -13.53
CA ALA A 90 -9.90 -5.95 -13.50
C ALA A 90 -8.42 -5.84 -13.86
N LEU A 91 -7.60 -6.81 -13.44
CA LEU A 91 -6.19 -6.93 -13.81
C LEU A 91 -6.05 -7.27 -15.30
N HIS A 92 -6.81 -8.23 -15.80
CA HIS A 92 -6.78 -8.64 -17.21
C HIS A 92 -7.18 -7.51 -18.15
N CYS A 93 -8.17 -6.71 -17.78
CA CYS A 93 -8.62 -5.55 -18.55
C CYS A 93 -7.74 -4.29 -18.35
N GLY A 94 -6.70 -4.34 -17.51
CA GLY A 94 -5.82 -3.20 -17.23
C GLY A 94 -6.47 -2.08 -16.39
N TYR A 95 -7.62 -2.33 -15.78
CA TYR A 95 -8.24 -1.40 -14.83
C TYR A 95 -7.40 -1.26 -13.57
N LEU A 96 -6.90 -2.37 -13.03
CA LEU A 96 -5.94 -2.41 -11.93
C LEU A 96 -4.54 -2.69 -12.47
N ASP A 97 -3.57 -1.92 -11.98
CA ASP A 97 -2.16 -2.06 -12.30
C ASP A 97 -1.34 -1.52 -11.11
N ASP A 98 -0.72 -2.42 -10.37
CA ASP A 98 0.04 -2.06 -9.17
C ASP A 98 1.34 -1.30 -9.49
N VAL A 99 1.90 -1.46 -10.71
CA VAL A 99 3.08 -0.69 -11.14
C VAL A 99 2.67 0.75 -11.41
N ARG A 100 1.62 0.97 -12.21
CA ARG A 100 1.06 2.30 -12.48
C ARG A 100 0.65 3.01 -11.20
N PHE A 101 -0.04 2.30 -10.30
CA PHE A 101 -0.39 2.82 -8.98
C PHE A 101 0.85 3.23 -8.18
N ALA A 102 1.87 2.36 -8.10
CA ALA A 102 3.09 2.61 -7.33
C ALA A 102 3.86 3.82 -7.86
N GLU A 103 4.01 3.95 -9.18
CA GLU A 103 4.65 5.11 -9.79
C GLU A 103 3.96 6.43 -9.42
N GLY A 104 2.64 6.49 -9.58
CA GLY A 104 1.85 7.66 -9.20
C GLY A 104 1.95 7.96 -7.70
N PHE A 105 1.91 6.91 -6.87
CA PHE A 105 2.06 7.00 -5.42
C PHE A 105 3.43 7.55 -5.02
N ILE A 106 4.53 7.04 -5.59
CA ILE A 106 5.91 7.52 -5.33
C ILE A 106 6.01 9.00 -5.66
N ARG A 107 5.60 9.42 -6.88
CA ARG A 107 5.64 10.82 -7.29
C ARG A 107 4.84 11.72 -6.34
N MET A 108 3.64 11.30 -5.95
CA MET A 108 2.79 12.03 -5.00
C MET A 108 3.48 12.19 -3.64
N ARG A 109 4.10 11.10 -3.12
CA ARG A 109 4.78 11.11 -1.82
C ARG A 109 6.04 11.97 -1.82
N LEU A 110 6.83 11.96 -2.90
CA LEU A 110 8.00 12.82 -3.06
C LEU A 110 7.60 14.30 -3.11
N ARG A 111 6.56 14.67 -3.86
CA ARG A 111 6.00 16.03 -3.87
C ARG A 111 5.52 16.47 -2.48
N ALA A 112 5.02 15.54 -1.68
CA ALA A 112 4.65 15.78 -0.29
C ALA A 112 5.86 15.83 0.67
N SER A 113 7.09 15.80 0.15
CA SER A 113 8.35 15.77 0.91
C SER A 113 8.43 14.59 1.89
N LYS A 114 8.06 13.38 1.42
CA LYS A 114 8.24 12.13 2.14
C LYS A 114 9.62 11.54 1.79
N GLY A 115 10.32 11.00 2.79
CA GLY A 115 11.60 10.31 2.56
C GLY A 115 11.41 8.92 1.96
N ILE A 116 12.43 8.41 1.25
CA ILE A 116 12.40 7.12 0.54
C ILE A 116 12.00 5.96 1.47
N ASN A 117 12.59 5.86 2.66
CA ASN A 117 12.24 4.79 3.61
C ASN A 117 10.77 4.85 4.04
N GLY A 118 10.18 6.04 4.06
CA GLY A 118 8.76 6.23 4.34
C GLY A 118 7.89 5.76 3.18
N ILE A 119 8.31 6.00 1.94
CA ILE A 119 7.63 5.55 0.72
C ILE A 119 7.68 4.02 0.62
N VAL A 120 8.85 3.41 0.84
CA VAL A 120 9.02 1.95 0.85
C VAL A 120 8.10 1.30 1.87
N ARG A 121 8.04 1.85 3.09
CA ARG A 121 7.15 1.34 4.14
C ARG A 121 5.68 1.47 3.77
N ASP A 122 5.28 2.60 3.18
CA ASP A 122 3.90 2.84 2.77
C ASP A 122 3.50 1.87 1.63
N LEU A 123 4.36 1.65 0.61
CA LEU A 123 4.13 0.68 -0.49
C LEU A 123 4.09 -0.77 0.01
N LYS A 124 4.92 -1.11 1.00
CA LYS A 124 4.84 -2.43 1.64
C LYS A 124 3.46 -2.68 2.27
N GLY A 125 2.79 -1.65 2.79
CA GLY A 125 1.42 -1.72 3.27
C GLY A 125 0.39 -2.05 2.17
N HIS A 126 0.73 -1.78 0.91
CA HIS A 126 -0.02 -2.17 -0.28
C HIS A 126 0.43 -3.50 -0.88
N GLN A 127 1.34 -4.24 -0.19
CA GLN A 127 1.99 -5.47 -0.68
C GLN A 127 2.80 -5.27 -1.96
N ILE A 128 3.30 -4.06 -2.20
CA ILE A 128 4.12 -3.70 -3.35
C ILE A 128 5.56 -3.53 -2.89
N ASP A 129 6.50 -4.21 -3.56
CA ASP A 129 7.91 -3.97 -3.38
C ASP A 129 8.33 -2.73 -4.19
N ALA A 130 8.72 -1.66 -3.48
CA ALA A 130 9.15 -0.42 -4.10
C ALA A 130 10.37 -0.60 -5.02
N TYR A 131 11.29 -1.52 -4.67
CA TYR A 131 12.51 -1.77 -5.44
C TYR A 131 12.27 -2.58 -6.71
N ALA A 132 11.11 -3.23 -6.83
CA ALA A 132 10.69 -3.86 -8.08
C ALA A 132 10.12 -2.85 -9.11
N ILE A 133 9.86 -1.61 -8.71
CA ILE A 133 9.37 -0.57 -9.61
C ILE A 133 10.53 -0.04 -10.47
N PRO A 134 10.39 -0.01 -11.80
CA PRO A 134 11.44 0.44 -12.69
C PRO A 134 11.93 1.86 -12.37
N GLY A 135 13.25 2.01 -12.23
CA GLY A 135 13.89 3.31 -11.96
C GLY A 135 13.79 3.80 -10.51
N PHE A 136 13.20 3.03 -9.61
CA PHE A 136 13.16 3.43 -8.19
C PHE A 136 14.49 3.11 -7.48
N PRO A 137 15.04 4.03 -6.65
CA PRO A 137 14.53 5.38 -6.37
C PRO A 137 15.06 6.48 -7.30
N ASP A 138 16.11 6.21 -8.09
CA ASP A 138 16.97 7.22 -8.70
C ASP A 138 16.24 8.08 -9.73
N ALA A 139 15.55 7.45 -10.69
CA ALA A 139 14.81 8.19 -11.72
C ALA A 139 13.72 9.11 -11.12
N PHE A 140 13.08 8.69 -10.04
CA PHE A 140 12.08 9.51 -9.35
C PHE A 140 12.72 10.69 -8.59
N LEU A 141 13.94 10.52 -8.07
CA LEU A 141 14.68 11.58 -7.42
C LEU A 141 15.23 12.59 -8.41
N GLU A 142 15.67 12.15 -9.59
CA GLU A 142 16.05 13.06 -10.70
C GLU A 142 14.87 13.92 -11.12
N GLU A 143 13.67 13.35 -11.20
CA GLU A 143 12.44 14.09 -11.57
C GLU A 143 11.96 15.05 -10.46
N GLN A 144 12.03 14.66 -9.18
CA GLN A 144 11.36 15.37 -8.07
C GLN A 144 12.31 16.12 -7.12
N GLY A 145 13.62 16.07 -7.38
CA GLY A 145 14.66 16.67 -6.54
C GLY A 145 15.25 15.72 -5.50
N SER A 146 16.43 16.07 -5.00
CA SER A 146 17.18 15.24 -4.08
C SER A 146 16.45 14.99 -2.74
N GLN A 147 16.84 13.94 -2.03
CA GLN A 147 16.33 13.68 -0.68
C GLN A 147 16.66 14.81 0.29
N LEU A 148 17.80 15.46 0.11
CA LEU A 148 18.23 16.58 0.94
C LEU A 148 17.31 17.79 0.74
N ASP A 149 17.05 18.19 -0.51
CA ASP A 149 16.16 19.30 -0.84
C ASP A 149 14.73 19.06 -0.34
N ASN A 150 14.24 17.83 -0.50
CA ASN A 150 12.93 17.42 -0.02
C ASN A 150 12.82 17.51 1.53
N ALA A 151 13.90 17.17 2.24
CA ALA A 151 13.97 17.25 3.70
C ALA A 151 13.99 18.72 4.18
N ILE A 152 14.80 19.58 3.54
CA ILE A 152 14.86 21.02 3.83
C ILE A 152 13.50 21.66 3.57
N ARG A 153 12.90 21.43 2.39
CA ARG A 153 11.55 21.92 2.02
C ARG A 153 10.48 21.52 3.03
N LEU A 154 10.58 20.32 3.62
CA LEU A 154 9.66 19.87 4.67
C LEU A 154 9.83 20.69 5.95
N LEU A 155 11.07 21.02 6.34
CA LEU A 155 11.35 21.82 7.53
C LEU A 155 10.94 23.28 7.35
N GLU A 156 11.14 23.85 6.17
CA GLU A 156 10.72 25.22 5.83
C GLU A 156 9.19 25.36 5.85
N ARG A 157 8.48 24.45 5.15
CA ARG A 157 7.02 24.48 5.07
C ARG A 157 6.34 24.26 6.42
N LYS A 158 6.93 23.44 7.28
CA LYS A 158 6.37 23.07 8.58
C LYS A 158 7.50 23.03 9.65
N PRO A 159 8.01 24.17 10.11
CA PRO A 159 9.08 24.20 11.10
C PRO A 159 8.64 23.57 12.43
N PRO A 160 9.54 22.91 13.15
CA PRO A 160 9.26 22.40 14.49
C PRO A 160 9.08 23.56 15.49
N ARG A 161 8.09 23.42 16.38
CA ARG A 161 7.76 24.43 17.40
C ARG A 161 8.41 24.18 18.75
N ALA A 162 9.13 23.07 18.91
CA ALA A 162 9.75 22.68 20.18
C ALA A 162 10.93 23.61 20.58
N LYS A 163 11.22 23.70 21.89
CA LYS A 163 12.34 24.49 22.44
C LYS A 163 13.68 24.03 21.84
N ASN A 164 13.91 22.71 21.74
CA ASN A 164 15.06 22.15 21.03
C ASN A 164 14.70 21.90 19.55
N LYS A 165 14.84 22.94 18.73
CA LYS A 165 14.51 22.89 17.30
C LYS A 165 15.30 21.85 16.54
N LYS A 166 16.61 21.69 16.86
CA LYS A 166 17.51 20.73 16.18
C LYS A 166 17.02 19.29 16.37
N GLN A 167 16.78 18.89 17.60
CA GLN A 167 16.33 17.54 17.91
C GLN A 167 14.92 17.27 17.35
N ALA A 168 14.02 18.24 17.45
CA ALA A 168 12.67 18.12 16.92
C ALA A 168 12.62 18.03 15.38
N ALA A 169 13.48 18.81 14.69
CA ALA A 169 13.63 18.73 13.24
C ALA A 169 14.15 17.35 12.81
N TYR A 170 15.19 16.84 13.44
CA TYR A 170 15.74 15.52 13.18
C TYR A 170 14.66 14.42 13.37
N ALA A 171 14.02 14.39 14.54
CA ALA A 171 12.97 13.43 14.84
C ALA A 171 11.80 13.50 13.85
N LYS A 172 11.46 14.70 13.37
CA LYS A 172 10.43 14.89 12.34
C LYS A 172 10.83 14.27 11.01
N LEU A 173 12.08 14.47 10.56
CA LEU A 173 12.57 13.89 9.31
C LEU A 173 12.60 12.35 9.37
N ILE A 174 13.09 11.78 10.48
CA ILE A 174 13.09 10.33 10.68
C ILE A 174 11.66 9.76 10.61
N ARG A 175 10.68 10.38 11.30
CA ARG A 175 9.26 9.95 11.21
C ARG A 175 8.69 10.04 9.80
N ASN A 176 9.17 10.99 8.99
CA ASN A 176 8.77 11.12 7.60
C ASN A 176 9.52 10.17 6.66
N GLY A 177 10.44 9.35 7.18
CA GLY A 177 11.11 8.30 6.42
C GLY A 177 12.37 8.74 5.70
N PHE A 178 13.00 9.85 6.11
CA PHE A 178 14.34 10.18 5.65
C PHE A 178 15.37 9.32 6.36
N SER A 179 16.50 9.03 5.70
CA SER A 179 17.64 8.36 6.34
C SER A 179 18.28 9.24 7.42
N SER A 180 19.00 8.63 8.36
CA SER A 180 19.70 9.38 9.42
C SER A 180 20.75 10.36 8.86
N SER A 181 21.44 9.98 7.79
CA SER A 181 22.43 10.82 7.11
C SER A 181 21.78 12.07 6.49
N VAL A 182 20.72 11.86 5.69
CA VAL A 182 19.95 12.95 5.08
C VAL A 182 19.33 13.86 6.15
N ALA A 183 18.74 13.27 7.20
CA ALA A 183 18.15 14.05 8.28
C ALA A 183 19.18 14.91 9.01
N SER A 184 20.36 14.38 9.29
CA SER A 184 21.45 15.13 9.94
C SER A 184 21.95 16.29 9.07
N SER A 185 22.20 16.04 7.77
CA SER A 185 22.63 17.05 6.82
C SER A 185 21.56 18.14 6.64
N ALA A 186 20.30 17.75 6.42
CA ALA A 186 19.21 18.71 6.26
C ALA A 186 19.00 19.60 7.48
N VAL A 187 19.09 19.04 8.69
CA VAL A 187 18.97 19.84 9.92
C VAL A 187 20.13 20.81 10.07
N LYS A 188 21.36 20.39 9.73
CA LYS A 188 22.54 21.27 9.78
C LYS A 188 22.39 22.47 8.82
N THR A 189 22.05 22.20 7.57
CA THR A 189 21.81 23.26 6.56
C THR A 189 20.67 24.20 6.99
N TRP A 190 19.52 23.62 7.37
CA TRP A 190 18.33 24.38 7.75
C TRP A 190 18.55 25.30 8.98
N ILE A 191 19.42 24.91 9.93
CA ILE A 191 19.77 25.76 11.09
C ILE A 191 20.72 26.87 10.65
N ALA A 192 21.78 26.56 9.86
CA ALA A 192 22.74 27.56 9.39
C ALA A 192 22.05 28.71 8.65
N GLU A 193 21.15 28.42 7.74
CA GLU A 193 20.38 29.42 6.98
C GLU A 193 19.51 30.34 7.85
N ARG A 194 19.22 29.96 9.09
CA ARG A 194 18.40 30.73 10.05
C ARG A 194 19.22 31.51 11.08
N GLU A 195 20.47 31.14 11.25
CA GLU A 195 21.41 31.90 12.07
C GLU A 195 21.99 33.07 11.29
N ASP A 196 21.96 33.02 9.95
CA ASP A 196 22.42 34.07 9.04
C ASP A 196 21.33 35.10 8.69
N GLN A 197 20.08 34.95 9.18
CA GLN A 197 18.92 35.84 8.98
C GLN A 197 18.62 36.67 10.25
#